data_5f72f2060e79aed22995541f0dfb2bc9
#
_entry.id   5f72f2060e79aed22995541f0dfb2bc9
#
_cell.length_a   1.000
_cell.length_b   1.000
_cell.length_c   1.000
_cell.angle_alpha   90.00
_cell.angle_beta   90.00
_cell.angle_gamma   90.00
#
_symmetry.space_group_name_H-M   'P 1'
#
loop_
_entity.id
_entity.type
_entity.pdbx_description
1 polymer ?
#
loop_
_entity_poly.entity_id
_entity_poly.type
_entity_poly.pdbx_seq_one_letter_code
_entity_poly.pdbx_strand_id
1 'polypeptide(L)'
;MQNLELFEKAVVMILNMDGWNLHHVGGMSHYDAVGETPKKIPCVLEIKFRNTYYPTKMLEQYKYEKLMQENKVALYFVNDPKGNYLFWLNNLKMPDPIDMYCPDTTLWTKKKLLKPCYLLDESMATIVNENEEAKPGVWDSYFNKQKK
;
A
#
# COMPACT_ATOMS: atom_id res chain seq x y z
N MET A 1 -15.20 -7.54 5.36
CA MET A 1 -15.02 -7.60 3.91
C MET A 1 -15.47 -6.33 3.23
N GLN A 2 -16.74 -5.95 3.42
CA GLN A 2 -17.24 -4.67 2.91
C GLN A 2 -16.45 -3.47 3.48
N ASN A 3 -15.99 -3.57 4.71
CA ASN A 3 -15.23 -2.50 5.36
C ASN A 3 -13.88 -2.29 4.70
N LEU A 4 -13.24 -3.36 4.19
CA LEU A 4 -11.93 -3.24 3.54
C LEU A 4 -12.04 -2.40 2.28
N GLU A 5 -13.05 -2.63 1.46
CA GLU A 5 -13.26 -1.84 0.26
C GLU A 5 -13.52 -0.37 0.58
N LEU A 6 -14.28 -0.10 1.64
CA LEU A 6 -14.52 1.26 2.08
C LEU A 6 -13.23 1.94 2.54
N PHE A 7 -12.35 1.23 3.24
CA PHE A 7 -11.06 1.77 3.65
C PHE A 7 -10.15 2.05 2.46
N GLU A 8 -10.17 1.17 1.46
CA GLU A 8 -9.41 1.40 0.23
C GLU A 8 -9.90 2.66 -0.48
N LYS A 9 -11.20 2.83 -0.59
CA LYS A 9 -11.80 4.03 -1.20
C LYS A 9 -11.48 5.28 -0.40
N ALA A 10 -11.42 5.16 0.93
CA ALA A 10 -11.04 6.29 1.79
C ALA A 10 -9.60 6.72 1.54
N VAL A 11 -8.68 5.77 1.41
CA VAL A 11 -7.28 6.07 1.08
C VAL A 11 -7.19 6.82 -0.25
N VAL A 12 -7.90 6.33 -1.26
CA VAL A 12 -7.93 6.99 -2.57
C VAL A 12 -8.46 8.41 -2.45
N MET A 13 -9.55 8.60 -1.72
CA MET A 13 -10.13 9.92 -1.52
C MET A 13 -9.14 10.88 -0.84
N ILE A 14 -8.47 10.41 0.21
CA ILE A 14 -7.52 11.24 0.95
C ILE A 14 -6.33 11.63 0.08
N LEU A 15 -5.78 10.70 -0.69
CA LEU A 15 -4.69 10.99 -1.61
C LEU A 15 -5.15 11.99 -2.68
N ASN A 16 -6.36 11.82 -3.21
CA ASN A 16 -6.89 12.74 -4.22
C ASN A 16 -7.06 14.15 -3.67
N MET A 17 -7.32 14.30 -2.38
CA MET A 17 -7.36 15.62 -1.75
C MET A 17 -5.98 16.28 -1.72
N ASP A 18 -4.92 15.51 -1.88
CA ASP A 18 -3.54 16.01 -1.90
C ASP A 18 -2.95 16.05 -3.30
N GLY A 19 -3.78 16.14 -4.30
CA GLY A 19 -3.34 16.35 -5.68
C GLY A 19 -3.21 15.08 -6.53
N TRP A 20 -3.44 13.91 -5.96
CA TRP A 20 -3.48 12.67 -6.73
C TRP A 20 -4.78 12.60 -7.51
N ASN A 21 -4.78 11.83 -8.59
CA ASN A 21 -5.98 11.56 -9.37
C ASN A 21 -6.10 10.06 -9.55
N LEU A 22 -6.62 9.40 -8.53
CA LEU A 22 -6.74 7.94 -8.47
C LEU A 22 -8.19 7.51 -8.55
N HIS A 23 -8.40 6.34 -9.14
CA HIS A 23 -9.71 5.69 -9.19
C HIS A 23 -9.58 4.32 -8.54
N HIS A 24 -10.46 4.04 -7.58
CA HIS A 24 -10.52 2.71 -6.97
C HIS A 24 -10.99 1.70 -8.01
N VAL A 25 -10.30 0.57 -8.08
CA VAL A 25 -10.70 -0.55 -8.93
C VAL A 25 -10.84 -1.77 -8.04
N GLY A 26 -11.76 -2.64 -8.38
CA GLY A 26 -12.02 -3.83 -7.60
C GLY A 26 -12.01 -5.08 -8.45
N GLY A 27 -12.50 -6.17 -7.85
CA GLY A 27 -12.66 -7.41 -8.58
C GLY A 27 -11.34 -8.11 -8.88
N MET A 28 -11.10 -8.39 -10.14
CA MET A 28 -9.97 -9.22 -10.59
C MET A 28 -8.68 -8.44 -10.84
N SER A 29 -8.66 -7.15 -10.55
CA SER A 29 -7.46 -6.33 -10.78
C SER A 29 -6.32 -6.71 -9.84
N HIS A 30 -5.09 -6.57 -10.32
CA HIS A 30 -3.88 -6.85 -9.53
C HIS A 30 -3.49 -5.69 -8.62
N TYR A 31 -4.23 -4.61 -8.65
CA TYR A 31 -4.01 -3.41 -7.85
C TYR A 31 -5.35 -2.85 -7.40
N ASP A 32 -5.33 -2.01 -6.39
CA ASP A 32 -6.56 -1.49 -5.78
C ASP A 32 -6.97 -0.14 -6.37
N ALA A 33 -6.04 0.61 -6.93
CA ALA A 33 -6.35 1.88 -7.56
C ALA A 33 -5.38 2.15 -8.73
N VAL A 34 -5.84 2.97 -9.65
CA VAL A 34 -5.08 3.36 -10.84
C VAL A 34 -5.35 4.84 -11.12
N GLY A 35 -4.38 5.51 -11.69
CA GLY A 35 -4.55 6.92 -12.05
C GLY A 35 -3.24 7.64 -12.25
N GLU A 36 -3.12 8.81 -11.64
CA GLU A 36 -1.94 9.66 -11.80
C GLU A 36 -1.46 10.19 -10.46
N THR A 37 -0.13 10.35 -10.35
CA THR A 37 0.49 11.03 -9.21
C THR A 37 0.19 12.54 -9.27
N PRO A 38 0.55 13.31 -8.23
CA PRO A 38 0.40 14.77 -8.29
C PRO A 38 1.14 15.42 -9.46
N LYS A 39 2.18 14.79 -9.96
CA LYS A 39 2.92 15.26 -11.15
C LYS A 39 2.35 14.72 -12.46
N LYS A 40 1.15 14.11 -12.40
CA LYS A 40 0.43 13.56 -13.56
C LYS A 40 1.15 12.39 -14.23
N ILE A 41 1.90 11.63 -13.45
CA ILE A 41 2.58 10.42 -13.94
C ILE A 41 1.66 9.22 -13.71
N PRO A 42 1.40 8.40 -14.74
CA PRO A 42 0.56 7.21 -14.58
C PRO A 42 1.08 6.28 -13.49
N CYS A 43 0.18 5.80 -12.65
CA CYS A 43 0.55 4.94 -11.53
C CYS A 43 -0.53 3.91 -11.20
N VAL A 44 -0.11 2.87 -10.50
CA VAL A 44 -0.99 1.87 -9.90
C VAL A 44 -0.66 1.78 -8.41
N LEU A 45 -1.67 1.51 -7.60
CA LEU A 45 -1.56 1.50 -6.14
C LEU A 45 -2.16 0.23 -5.57
N GLU A 46 -1.36 -0.46 -4.78
CA GLU A 46 -1.81 -1.57 -3.96
C GLU A 46 -1.94 -1.09 -2.53
N ILE A 47 -3.06 -1.41 -1.87
CA ILE A 47 -3.37 -0.93 -0.52
C ILE A 47 -3.49 -2.13 0.41
N LYS A 48 -2.83 -2.05 1.57
CA LYS A 48 -2.86 -3.13 2.55
C LYS A 48 -3.08 -2.57 3.95
N PHE A 49 -4.00 -3.20 4.69
CA PHE A 49 -4.25 -2.87 6.09
C PHE A 49 -3.76 -4.01 6.96
N ARG A 50 -2.98 -3.68 8.00
CA ARG A 50 -2.42 -4.65 8.94
C ARG A 50 -2.90 -4.33 10.35
N ASN A 51 -3.26 -5.35 11.10
CA ASN A 51 -3.70 -5.17 12.47
C ASN A 51 -2.53 -5.17 13.47
N THR A 52 -1.37 -5.60 13.03
CA THR A 52 -0.17 -5.70 13.88
C THR A 52 0.96 -4.88 13.26
N TYR A 53 1.69 -4.17 14.11
CA TYR A 53 2.86 -3.43 13.68
C TYR A 53 4.07 -4.34 13.55
N TYR A 54 4.80 -4.21 12.45
CA TYR A 54 6.13 -4.77 12.26
C TYR A 54 7.01 -3.70 11.61
N PRO A 55 8.30 -3.61 11.99
CA PRO A 55 9.22 -2.65 11.36
C PRO A 55 9.40 -2.88 9.87
N THR A 56 9.12 -4.08 9.40
CA THR A 56 9.12 -4.41 7.98
C THR A 56 7.70 -4.63 7.49
N LYS A 57 7.43 -4.19 6.26
CA LYS A 57 6.13 -4.35 5.64
C LYS A 57 6.23 -5.41 4.56
N MET A 58 5.41 -6.45 4.67
CA MET A 58 5.48 -7.61 3.77
C MET A 58 4.78 -7.31 2.46
N LEU A 59 5.44 -7.63 1.35
CA LEU A 59 4.85 -7.59 0.02
C LEU A 59 5.18 -8.89 -0.69
N GLU A 60 4.17 -9.65 -1.10
CA GLU A 60 4.40 -10.90 -1.83
C GLU A 60 5.14 -10.61 -3.14
N GLN A 61 6.14 -11.43 -3.44
CA GLN A 61 6.93 -11.28 -4.67
C GLN A 61 6.04 -11.34 -5.91
N TYR A 62 5.07 -12.25 -5.92
CA TYR A 62 4.11 -12.37 -7.00
C TYR A 62 3.37 -11.04 -7.23
N LYS A 63 2.92 -10.42 -6.16
CA LYS A 63 2.21 -9.14 -6.24
C LYS A 63 3.12 -8.04 -6.79
N TYR A 64 4.35 -7.98 -6.30
CA TYR A 64 5.33 -7.01 -6.79
C TYR A 64 5.55 -7.16 -8.30
N GLU A 65 5.75 -8.40 -8.76
CA GLU A 65 5.99 -8.65 -10.19
C GLU A 65 4.79 -8.22 -11.04
N LYS A 66 3.57 -8.48 -10.55
CA LYS A 66 2.36 -8.07 -11.25
C LYS A 66 2.25 -6.55 -11.35
N LEU A 67 2.56 -5.85 -10.27
CA LEU A 67 2.54 -4.38 -10.27
C LEU A 67 3.56 -3.82 -11.25
N MET A 68 4.76 -4.37 -11.27
CA MET A 68 5.82 -3.89 -12.16
C MET A 68 5.53 -4.17 -13.63
N GLN A 69 4.71 -5.17 -13.95
CA GLN A 69 4.31 -5.48 -15.32
C GLN A 69 3.36 -4.42 -15.89
N GLU A 70 2.75 -3.58 -15.08
CA GLU A 70 1.83 -2.54 -15.56
C GLU A 70 2.54 -1.43 -16.32
N ASN A 71 3.87 -1.39 -16.24
CA ASN A 71 4.68 -0.38 -16.96
C ASN A 71 4.31 1.05 -16.55
N LYS A 72 3.95 1.23 -15.29
CA LYS A 72 3.60 2.50 -14.65
C LYS A 72 4.33 2.61 -13.34
N VAL A 73 4.27 3.78 -12.71
CA VAL A 73 4.78 3.91 -11.35
C VAL A 73 3.96 3.01 -10.45
N ALA A 74 4.63 2.11 -9.74
CA ALA A 74 3.98 1.16 -8.85
C ALA A 74 4.16 1.62 -7.41
N LEU A 75 3.04 1.71 -6.69
CA LEU A 75 3.00 2.21 -5.32
C LEU A 75 2.37 1.15 -4.41
N TYR A 76 2.92 1.04 -3.23
CA TYR A 76 2.41 0.14 -2.20
C TYR A 76 2.13 0.96 -0.94
N PHE A 77 0.87 0.99 -0.54
CA PHE A 77 0.42 1.71 0.65
C PHE A 77 0.08 0.70 1.75
N VAL A 78 0.65 0.91 2.92
CA VAL A 78 0.38 0.06 4.08
C VAL A 78 -0.11 0.93 5.24
N ASN A 79 -1.20 0.52 5.84
CA ASN A 79 -1.69 1.07 7.10
C ASN A 79 -1.51 0.03 8.19
N ASP A 80 -0.96 0.42 9.32
CA ASP A 80 -0.87 -0.41 10.51
C ASP A 80 -1.14 0.44 11.76
N PRO A 81 -1.12 -0.14 12.97
CA PRO A 81 -1.44 0.63 14.18
C PRO A 81 -0.53 1.83 14.45
N LYS A 82 0.68 1.86 13.87
CA LYS A 82 1.60 2.99 14.11
C LYS A 82 1.57 4.03 13.01
N GLY A 83 1.01 3.74 11.85
CA GLY A 83 0.97 4.76 10.82
C GLY A 83 0.61 4.27 9.45
N ASN A 84 0.90 5.14 8.50
CA ASN A 84 0.65 4.92 7.08
C ASN A 84 1.96 5.08 6.34
N TYR A 85 2.25 4.13 5.47
CA TYR A 85 3.52 4.05 4.78
C TYR A 85 3.27 3.92 3.28
N LEU A 86 3.93 4.76 2.49
CA LEU A 86 3.83 4.72 1.04
C LEU A 86 5.20 4.37 0.45
N PHE A 87 5.24 3.26 -0.28
CA PHE A 87 6.46 2.80 -0.94
C PHE A 87 6.37 3.08 -2.43
N TRP A 88 7.36 3.79 -2.96
CA TRP A 88 7.52 3.99 -4.40
C TRP A 88 8.38 2.86 -4.92
N LEU A 89 7.76 1.77 -5.34
CA LEU A 89 8.46 0.52 -5.61
C LEU A 89 9.52 0.63 -6.71
N ASN A 90 9.29 1.48 -7.70
CA ASN A 90 10.26 1.65 -8.79
C ASN A 90 11.57 2.28 -8.33
N ASN A 91 11.56 2.96 -7.19
CA ASN A 91 12.74 3.66 -6.67
C ASN A 91 13.49 2.84 -5.62
N LEU A 92 12.99 1.65 -5.31
CA LEU A 92 13.57 0.83 -4.25
C LEU A 92 14.48 -0.25 -4.81
N LYS A 93 15.59 -0.47 -4.10
CA LYS A 93 16.37 -1.68 -4.28
C LYS A 93 15.72 -2.76 -3.41
N MET A 94 15.03 -3.69 -4.06
CA MET A 94 14.30 -4.72 -3.33
C MET A 94 15.25 -5.64 -2.59
N PRO A 95 14.94 -6.00 -1.33
CA PRO A 95 15.72 -6.99 -0.59
C PRO A 95 15.51 -8.38 -1.19
N ASP A 96 16.33 -9.34 -0.76
CA ASP A 96 16.12 -10.72 -1.16
C ASP A 96 14.78 -11.23 -0.59
N PRO A 97 14.00 -11.97 -1.37
CA PRO A 97 12.72 -12.48 -0.88
C PRO A 97 12.95 -13.56 0.19
N ILE A 98 12.02 -13.64 1.12
CA ILE A 98 12.01 -14.63 2.19
C ILE A 98 10.69 -15.38 2.12
N ASP A 99 10.73 -16.70 2.27
CA ASP A 99 9.52 -17.49 2.30
C ASP A 99 8.74 -17.24 3.59
N MET A 100 7.49 -16.87 3.45
CA MET A 100 6.59 -16.60 4.57
C MET A 100 5.25 -17.27 4.37
N TYR A 101 4.61 -17.62 5.46
CA TYR A 101 3.26 -18.17 5.39
C TYR A 101 2.25 -17.08 5.11
N CYS A 102 1.54 -17.21 3.99
CA CYS A 102 0.51 -16.27 3.55
C CYS A 102 -0.80 -17.01 3.32
N PRO A 103 -1.94 -16.33 3.46
CA PRO A 103 -3.23 -16.96 3.15
C PRO A 103 -3.26 -17.45 1.71
N ASP A 104 -3.81 -18.65 1.51
CA ASP A 104 -4.08 -19.14 0.16
C ASP A 104 -5.39 -18.53 -0.33
N THR A 105 -5.26 -17.54 -1.21
CA THR A 105 -6.44 -16.84 -1.74
C THR A 105 -7.12 -17.60 -2.89
N THR A 106 -6.50 -18.69 -3.36
CA THR A 106 -7.05 -19.47 -4.47
C THR A 106 -8.01 -20.57 -3.99
N LEU A 107 -7.96 -20.93 -2.71
CA LEU A 107 -8.79 -21.95 -2.13
C LEU A 107 -9.69 -21.37 -1.04
N TRP A 108 -10.89 -21.92 -0.92
CA TRP A 108 -11.85 -21.54 0.12
C TRP A 108 -11.43 -22.01 1.51
N THR A 109 -10.19 -22.41 1.68
CA THR A 109 -9.66 -22.90 2.95
C THR A 109 -8.83 -21.80 3.60
N LYS A 110 -8.83 -21.77 4.93
CA LYS A 110 -7.97 -20.86 5.71
C LYS A 110 -6.52 -21.34 5.77
N LYS A 111 -6.11 -22.18 4.83
CA LYS A 111 -4.73 -22.66 4.78
C LYS A 111 -3.78 -21.53 4.45
N LYS A 112 -2.63 -21.55 5.10
CA LYS A 112 -1.51 -20.65 4.76
C LYS A 112 -0.54 -21.42 3.91
N LEU A 113 -0.09 -20.78 2.83
CA LEU A 113 0.93 -21.31 1.95
C LEU A 113 2.23 -20.56 2.17
N LEU A 114 3.34 -21.27 2.00
CA LEU A 114 4.66 -20.66 2.02
C LEU A 114 4.88 -19.94 0.70
N LYS A 115 5.04 -18.63 0.74
CA LYS A 115 5.23 -17.80 -0.45
C LYS A 115 6.44 -16.90 -0.29
N PRO A 116 7.21 -16.66 -1.38
CA PRO A 116 8.30 -15.69 -1.32
C PRO A 116 7.75 -14.27 -1.17
N CYS A 117 8.27 -13.56 -0.20
CA CYS A 117 7.82 -12.21 0.13
C CYS A 117 9.02 -11.30 0.34
N TYR A 118 8.85 -10.03 -0.05
CA TYR A 118 9.80 -8.99 0.31
C TYR A 118 9.40 -8.40 1.66
N LEU A 119 10.38 -8.20 2.54
CA LEU A 119 10.16 -7.48 3.79
C LEU A 119 10.76 -6.09 3.62
N LEU A 120 9.90 -5.11 3.37
CA LEU A 120 10.32 -3.73 3.12
C LEU A 120 10.46 -3.01 4.44
N ASP A 121 11.68 -2.56 4.74
CA ASP A 121 11.90 -1.77 5.96
C ASP A 121 11.10 -0.47 5.89
N GLU A 122 10.49 -0.08 7.01
CA GLU A 122 9.65 1.12 7.04
C GLU A 122 10.42 2.39 6.67
N SER A 123 11.73 2.40 6.87
CA SER A 123 12.57 3.54 6.47
C SER A 123 12.65 3.72 4.96
N MET A 124 12.27 2.71 4.18
CA MET A 124 12.23 2.79 2.72
C MET A 124 10.98 3.50 2.22
N ALA A 125 10.02 3.72 3.09
CA ALA A 125 8.76 4.36 2.72
C ALA A 125 8.84 5.88 2.84
N THR A 126 8.02 6.55 2.05
CA THR A 126 7.63 7.92 2.37
C THR A 126 6.57 7.82 3.45
N ILE A 127 6.83 8.37 4.62
CA ILE A 127 5.88 8.33 5.72
C ILE A 127 4.73 9.25 5.39
N VAL A 128 3.57 8.67 5.14
CA VAL A 128 2.37 9.44 4.86
C VAL A 128 1.84 10.06 6.14
N ASN A 129 1.85 9.28 7.21
CA ASN A 129 1.35 9.75 8.48
C ASN A 129 1.72 8.78 9.60
N GLU A 130 1.98 9.32 10.79
CA GLU A 130 2.16 8.50 11.98
C GLU A 130 0.85 8.51 12.78
N ASN A 131 0.40 7.33 13.19
CA ASN A 131 -0.75 7.22 14.06
C ASN A 131 -0.29 7.48 15.50
N GLU A 132 -0.30 8.73 15.91
CA GLU A 132 -0.03 9.07 17.28
C GLU A 132 -1.32 8.90 18.09
N GLU A 133 -1.52 7.71 18.64
CA GLU A 133 -2.61 7.42 19.60
C GLU A 133 -3.97 7.99 19.18
N ALA A 134 -4.41 7.69 17.96
CA ALA A 134 -5.72 8.10 17.45
C ALA A 134 -6.00 9.61 17.57
N LYS A 135 -4.98 10.44 17.41
CA LYS A 135 -5.20 11.88 17.36
C LYS A 135 -6.05 12.26 16.16
N PRO A 136 -7.13 13.01 16.35
CA PRO A 136 -7.91 13.53 15.24
C PRO A 136 -7.02 14.34 14.29
N GLY A 137 -7.27 14.25 12.99
CA GLY A 137 -6.58 15.08 12.02
C GLY A 137 -5.21 14.57 11.61
N VAL A 138 -4.91 13.29 11.81
CA VAL A 138 -3.62 12.71 11.44
C VAL A 138 -3.34 12.90 9.95
N TRP A 139 -4.34 12.68 9.09
CA TRP A 139 -4.20 12.94 7.66
C TRP A 139 -3.99 14.42 7.35
N ASP A 140 -4.66 15.30 8.10
CA ASP A 140 -4.47 16.74 7.93
C ASP A 140 -3.03 17.15 8.24
N SER A 141 -2.43 16.55 9.25
CA SER A 141 -1.03 16.80 9.59
C SER A 141 -0.09 16.43 8.46
N TYR A 142 -0.32 15.29 7.82
CA TYR A 142 0.48 14.87 6.68
C TYR A 142 0.35 15.88 5.54
N PHE A 143 -0.87 16.23 5.15
CA PHE A 143 -1.09 17.13 4.04
C PHE A 143 -0.55 18.53 4.32
N ASN A 144 -0.63 19.00 5.55
CA ASN A 144 -0.06 20.28 5.93
C ASN A 144 1.48 20.27 5.80
N LYS A 145 2.13 19.18 6.18
CA LYS A 145 3.58 19.05 6.00
C LYS A 145 3.98 19.07 4.53
N GLN A 146 3.18 18.51 3.65
CA GLN A 146 3.47 18.48 2.22
C GLN A 146 3.33 19.86 1.55
N LYS A 147 2.57 20.76 2.15
CA LYS A 147 2.35 22.10 1.60
C LYS A 147 3.47 23.10 1.95
N LYS A 148 4.34 22.73 2.84
CA LYS A 148 5.45 23.62 3.26
C LYS A 148 6.61 23.61 2.24
#